data_e2b0f6220b0598c651664efe6bfb6be3
#
_entry.id   e2b0f6220b0598c651664efe6bfb6be3
#
_cell.length_a   1.000
_cell.length_b   1.000
_cell.length_c   1.000
_cell.angle_alpha   90.00
_cell.angle_beta   90.00
_cell.angle_gamma   90.00
#
_symmetry.space_group_name_H-M   'P 1'
#
loop_
_entity.id
_entity.type
_entity.pdbx_description
1 polymer ?
#
loop_
_entity_poly.entity_id
_entity_poly.type
_entity_poly.pdbx_seq_one_letter_code
_entity_poly.pdbx_strand_id
1 'polypeptide(L)'
;MQSTARDRKTGQFKQIAPRIPPAKKTVAEIHRESGVIAENIRMLMGRYNDSADTLADFVGVNGRTVRNRLHEPWTFRLEELEAVAMRYDVTIRQLMSPIRFADDE
;
A
#
# COMPACT_ATOMS: atom_id res chain seq x y z
N MET A 1 -35.97 6.06 -18.88
CA MET A 1 -35.22 5.97 -19.14
C MET A 1 -34.58 6.21 -19.00
N GLN A 2 -34.51 6.29 -18.58
CA GLN A 2 -33.70 6.49 -18.57
C GLN A 2 -33.18 6.37 -17.98
N SER A 3 -33.30 6.47 -17.45
CA SER A 3 -32.61 6.33 -17.05
C SER A 3 -32.09 5.91 -16.61
N THR A 4 -32.15 6.04 -16.16
CA THR A 4 -31.28 5.63 -15.95
C THR A 4 -30.87 4.91 -16.07
N ALA A 5 -30.87 4.94 -15.98
CA ALA A 5 -30.19 4.35 -16.24
C ALA A 5 -29.75 3.60 -16.79
N ARG A 6 -29.63 3.22 -17.36
CA ARG A 6 -29.03 2.63 -18.13
C ARG A 6 -29.34 2.80 -19.24
N ASP A 7 -29.22 3.38 -19.69
CA ASP A 7 -29.36 3.67 -20.65
C ASP A 7 -29.59 3.03 -21.45
N ARG A 8 -30.16 2.83 -21.66
CA ARG A 8 -30.19 2.37 -22.28
C ARG A 8 -29.77 2.52 -23.14
N LYS A 9 -29.50 2.96 -23.36
CA LYS A 9 -28.79 3.20 -23.91
C LYS A 9 -27.73 3.16 -23.61
N THR A 10 -27.50 3.13 -23.09
CA THR A 10 -26.39 3.12 -22.67
C THR A 10 -26.21 2.55 -21.69
N GLY A 11 -26.62 2.13 -21.23
CA GLY A 11 -26.42 1.77 -20.27
C GLY A 11 -26.18 1.98 -19.27
N GLN A 12 -26.11 2.39 -18.81
CA GLN A 12 -25.73 2.76 -17.93
C GLN A 12 -25.39 3.00 -17.12
N PHE A 13 -25.03 2.89 -16.77
CA PHE A 13 -24.69 3.61 -16.00
C PHE A 13 -24.03 4.55 -16.27
N LYS A 14 -24.04 5.06 -16.85
CA LYS A 14 -23.36 5.90 -17.16
C LYS A 14 -23.54 7.03 -16.65
N GLN A 15 -24.14 7.36 -16.46
CA GLN A 15 -24.21 8.37 -15.95
C GLN A 15 -24.23 8.60 -14.77
N ILE A 16 -24.04 7.79 -14.40
CA ILE A 16 -23.88 8.05 -13.18
C ILE A 16 -22.67 8.55 -12.95
N ALA A 17 -22.19 9.25 -13.67
CA ALA A 17 -20.95 9.83 -13.48
C ALA A 17 -20.94 10.44 -12.19
N PRO A 18 -20.00 10.16 -11.41
CA PRO A 18 -19.90 10.83 -10.16
C PRO A 18 -19.73 12.28 -10.44
N ARG A 19 -20.34 13.03 -9.63
CA ARG A 19 -20.17 14.44 -9.73
C ARG A 19 -18.85 14.86 -9.25
N ILE A 20 -18.18 14.01 -8.48
CA ILE A 20 -16.85 14.33 -7.98
C ILE A 20 -15.87 13.83 -9.00
N PRO A 21 -15.03 14.69 -9.56
CA PRO A 21 -14.06 14.21 -10.53
C PRO A 21 -13.10 13.24 -9.88
N PRO A 22 -12.60 12.27 -10.63
CA PRO A 22 -11.63 11.35 -10.09
C PRO A 22 -10.40 12.10 -9.62
N ALA A 23 -9.86 11.66 -8.53
CA ALA A 23 -8.63 12.24 -8.02
C ALA A 23 -7.54 12.00 -9.03
N LYS A 24 -6.77 13.02 -9.29
CA LYS A 24 -5.66 12.91 -10.20
C LYS A 24 -4.40 13.11 -9.42
N LYS A 25 -3.64 12.04 -9.29
CA LYS A 25 -2.38 12.10 -8.59
C LYS A 25 -1.25 11.97 -9.57
N THR A 26 -0.24 12.78 -9.39
CA THR A 26 0.96 12.65 -10.18
C THR A 26 1.76 11.47 -9.67
N VAL A 27 2.68 11.00 -10.50
CA VAL A 27 3.59 9.95 -10.09
C VAL A 27 4.37 10.39 -8.85
N ALA A 28 4.77 11.65 -8.81
CA ALA A 28 5.51 12.14 -7.65
C ALA A 28 4.68 12.07 -6.38
N GLU A 29 3.38 12.36 -6.47
CA GLU A 29 2.52 12.27 -5.30
C GLU A 29 2.35 10.84 -4.85
N ILE A 30 2.21 9.92 -5.80
CA ILE A 30 2.08 8.51 -5.46
C ILE A 30 3.35 8.03 -4.76
N HIS A 31 4.51 8.42 -5.29
CA HIS A 31 5.77 8.04 -4.68
C HIS A 31 5.90 8.59 -3.28
N ARG A 32 5.49 9.85 -3.09
CA ARG A 32 5.57 10.46 -1.76
C ARG A 32 4.66 9.77 -0.77
N GLU A 33 3.43 9.45 -1.21
CA GLU A 33 2.47 8.81 -0.32
C GLU A 33 2.89 7.40 0.05
N SER A 34 3.63 6.73 -0.82
CA SER A 34 4.08 5.39 -0.52
C SER A 34 5.13 5.36 0.59
N GLY A 35 5.65 6.52 0.96
CA GLY A 35 6.63 6.59 2.05
C GLY A 35 6.10 6.04 3.35
N VAL A 36 4.78 6.08 3.57
CA VAL A 36 4.21 5.55 4.79
C VAL A 36 4.45 4.05 4.90
N ILE A 37 4.49 3.37 3.76
CA ILE A 37 4.75 1.93 3.75
C ILE A 37 6.14 1.65 4.31
N ALA A 38 7.13 2.39 3.82
CA ALA A 38 8.50 2.18 4.29
C ALA A 38 8.64 2.54 5.76
N GLU A 39 7.99 3.62 6.19
CA GLU A 39 8.04 4.00 7.60
C GLU A 39 7.45 2.93 8.49
N ASN A 40 6.30 2.39 8.08
CA ASN A 40 5.66 1.35 8.86
C ASN A 40 6.50 0.10 8.93
N ILE A 41 7.10 -0.28 7.81
CA ILE A 41 7.92 -1.48 7.78
C ILE A 41 9.16 -1.28 8.65
N ARG A 42 9.80 -0.12 8.55
CA ARG A 42 10.98 0.15 9.39
C ARG A 42 10.62 0.12 10.87
N MET A 43 9.46 0.66 11.23
CA MET A 43 9.01 0.64 12.60
C MET A 43 8.81 -0.80 13.08
N LEU A 44 8.18 -1.62 12.27
CA LEU A 44 7.96 -3.02 12.61
C LEU A 44 9.27 -3.79 12.68
N MET A 45 10.19 -3.51 11.75
CA MET A 45 11.51 -4.12 11.81
C MET A 45 12.19 -3.79 13.14
N GLY A 46 12.07 -2.54 13.56
CA GLY A 46 12.66 -2.14 14.82
C GLY A 46 12.03 -2.86 16.01
N ARG A 47 10.71 -2.99 16.00
CA ARG A 47 10.02 -3.67 17.09
C ARG A 47 10.37 -5.15 17.15
N TYR A 48 10.58 -5.78 16.02
CA TYR A 48 10.90 -7.21 15.96
C TYR A 48 12.40 -7.45 15.92
N ASN A 49 13.17 -6.37 15.92
CA ASN A 49 14.62 -6.46 15.87
C ASN A 49 15.11 -7.18 14.62
N ASP A 50 14.48 -6.88 13.50
CA ASP A 50 14.82 -7.49 12.21
C ASP A 50 15.76 -6.58 11.44
N SER A 51 16.74 -7.17 10.80
CA SER A 51 17.53 -6.46 9.79
C SER A 51 16.88 -6.64 8.44
N ALA A 52 17.36 -5.90 7.46
CA ALA A 52 16.86 -6.08 6.10
C ALA A 52 17.12 -7.50 5.61
N ASP A 53 18.25 -8.08 5.97
CA ASP A 53 18.55 -9.43 5.56
C ASP A 53 17.61 -10.43 6.22
N THR A 54 17.27 -10.21 7.49
CA THR A 54 16.33 -11.08 8.18
C THR A 54 14.94 -11.00 7.54
N LEU A 55 14.49 -9.79 7.28
CA LEU A 55 13.19 -9.61 6.64
C LEU A 55 13.19 -10.24 5.25
N ALA A 56 14.30 -10.12 4.53
CA ALA A 56 14.40 -10.67 3.18
C ALA A 56 14.15 -12.17 3.17
N ASP A 57 14.59 -12.87 4.21
CA ASP A 57 14.37 -14.32 4.29
C ASP A 57 12.88 -14.64 4.34
N PHE A 58 12.09 -13.81 5.03
CA PHE A 58 10.65 -14.04 5.08
C PHE A 58 9.97 -13.68 3.78
N VAL A 59 10.50 -12.69 3.07
CA VAL A 59 9.89 -12.22 1.85
C VAL A 59 10.30 -13.06 0.65
N GLY A 60 11.43 -13.73 0.74
CA GLY A 60 11.91 -14.56 -0.36
C GLY A 60 12.75 -13.79 -1.36
N VAL A 61 13.40 -12.73 -0.91
CA VAL A 61 14.29 -11.93 -1.74
C VAL A 61 15.58 -11.74 -0.97
N ASN A 62 16.53 -11.02 -1.55
CA ASN A 62 17.76 -10.75 -0.81
C ASN A 62 17.65 -9.41 -0.08
N GLY A 63 18.57 -9.18 0.85
CA GLY A 63 18.53 -7.99 1.67
C GLY A 63 18.67 -6.72 0.88
N ARG A 64 19.43 -6.77 -0.21
CA ARG A 64 19.58 -5.61 -1.06
C ARG A 64 18.23 -5.21 -1.66
N THR A 65 17.44 -6.20 -2.07
CA THR A 65 16.12 -5.91 -2.61
C THR A 65 15.24 -5.25 -1.56
N VAL A 66 15.28 -5.75 -0.32
CA VAL A 66 14.50 -5.13 0.75
C VAL A 66 14.93 -3.68 0.94
N ARG A 67 16.22 -3.43 1.00
CA ARG A 67 16.72 -2.06 1.17
C ARG A 67 16.28 -1.17 0.02
N ASN A 68 16.34 -1.69 -1.22
CA ASN A 68 15.89 -0.91 -2.36
C ASN A 68 14.40 -0.60 -2.29
N ARG A 69 13.59 -1.57 -1.88
CA ARG A 69 12.14 -1.35 -1.73
C ARG A 69 11.86 -0.31 -0.66
N LEU A 70 12.62 -0.33 0.43
CA LEU A 70 12.40 0.66 1.49
C LEU A 70 12.77 2.07 1.03
N HIS A 71 13.73 2.20 0.13
CA HIS A 71 14.05 3.49 -0.45
C HIS A 71 13.02 3.93 -1.48
N GLU A 72 12.44 2.96 -2.19
CA GLU A 72 11.49 3.25 -3.24
C GLU A 72 10.24 2.40 -3.00
N PRO A 73 9.45 2.73 -1.98
CA PRO A 73 8.36 1.85 -1.54
C PRO A 73 7.33 1.56 -2.62
N TRP A 74 7.20 2.43 -3.60
CA TRP A 74 6.26 2.19 -4.67
C TRP A 74 6.67 1.00 -5.54
N THR A 75 7.88 0.47 -5.36
CA THR A 75 8.34 -0.68 -6.13
C THR A 75 8.02 -1.99 -5.45
N PHE A 76 7.49 -1.98 -4.22
CA PHE A 76 7.09 -3.21 -3.57
C PHE A 76 6.07 -3.95 -4.43
N ARG A 77 6.26 -5.25 -4.56
CA ARG A 77 5.27 -6.09 -5.20
C ARG A 77 4.24 -6.50 -4.17
N LEU A 78 3.02 -6.78 -4.65
CA LEU A 78 1.95 -7.16 -3.74
C LEU A 78 2.34 -8.38 -2.92
N GLU A 79 2.92 -9.39 -3.55
CA GLU A 79 3.29 -10.59 -2.81
C GLU A 79 4.37 -10.31 -1.77
N GLU A 80 5.22 -9.31 -2.03
CA GLU A 80 6.23 -8.93 -1.05
C GLU A 80 5.57 -8.26 0.14
N LEU A 81 4.60 -7.39 -0.11
CA LEU A 81 3.87 -6.75 0.96
C LEU A 81 3.07 -7.76 1.78
N GLU A 82 2.52 -8.76 1.12
CA GLU A 82 1.80 -9.81 1.83
C GLU A 82 2.73 -10.58 2.75
N ALA A 83 3.93 -10.89 2.28
CA ALA A 83 4.90 -11.60 3.10
C ALA A 83 5.32 -10.76 4.30
N VAL A 84 5.53 -9.45 4.09
CA VAL A 84 5.86 -8.55 5.19
C VAL A 84 4.72 -8.51 6.20
N ALA A 85 3.49 -8.39 5.70
CA ALA A 85 2.32 -8.34 6.57
C ALA A 85 2.21 -9.61 7.41
N MET A 86 2.48 -10.74 6.80
CA MET A 86 2.44 -12.01 7.54
C MET A 86 3.54 -12.06 8.61
N ARG A 87 4.72 -11.60 8.25
CA ARG A 87 5.83 -11.60 9.22
C ARG A 87 5.47 -10.82 10.48
N TYR A 88 4.79 -9.69 10.30
CA TYR A 88 4.55 -8.78 11.42
C TYR A 88 3.12 -8.85 11.94
N ASP A 89 2.34 -9.80 11.42
CA ASP A 89 0.95 -10.01 11.87
C ASP A 89 0.13 -8.74 11.74
N VAL A 90 0.23 -8.10 10.60
CA VAL A 90 -0.58 -6.94 10.27
C VAL A 90 -1.20 -7.19 8.90
N THR A 91 -2.15 -6.35 8.52
CA THR A 91 -2.73 -6.42 7.19
C THR A 91 -2.01 -5.49 6.25
N ILE A 92 -2.15 -5.74 4.95
CA ILE A 92 -1.60 -4.83 3.96
C ILE A 92 -2.19 -3.45 4.14
N ARG A 93 -3.48 -3.38 4.45
CA ARG A 93 -4.12 -2.10 4.69
C ARG A 93 -3.42 -1.34 5.82
N GLN A 94 -3.06 -2.06 6.89
CA GLN A 94 -2.34 -1.42 7.98
C GLN A 94 -0.97 -0.94 7.56
N LEU A 95 -0.31 -1.69 6.67
CA LEU A 95 1.00 -1.24 6.17
C LEU A 95 0.88 0.04 5.36
N MET A 96 -0.26 0.28 4.75
CA MET A 96 -0.45 1.41 3.86
C MET A 96 -1.04 2.62 4.55
N SER A 97 -1.24 2.56 5.85
CA SER A 97 -1.74 3.69 6.61
C SER A 97 -0.94 3.80 7.89
N PRO A 98 -0.93 4.99 8.51
CA PRO A 98 -0.14 5.14 9.73
C PRO A 98 -0.55 4.12 10.77
N ILE A 99 0.43 3.41 11.33
CA ILE A 99 0.18 2.41 12.33
C ILE A 99 0.29 3.06 13.70
N ARG A 100 -0.69 2.78 14.54
CA ARG A 100 -0.66 3.25 15.90
C ARG A 100 -0.60 2.06 16.83
N PHE A 101 0.25 2.16 17.81
CA PHE A 101 0.35 1.14 18.85
C PHE A 101 -0.27 1.69 20.11
N ALA A 102 -0.68 0.78 20.98
CA ALA A 102 -1.38 1.19 22.19
C ALA A 102 -0.56 2.14 23.05
N ASP A 103 0.75 1.98 23.02
CA ASP A 103 1.62 2.83 23.82
C ASP A 103 1.98 4.14 23.14
N ASP A 104 1.41 4.42 22.00
CA ASP A 104 1.67 5.67 21.27
C ASP A 104 0.77 6.79 21.73
N GLU A 105 -0.07 6.54 22.67
CA GLU A 105 -0.99 7.58 23.10
C GLU A 105 -0.51 8.39 24.27
#